data_1d5975a947989b837be8e2fde0a6cab4
#
_entry.id   1d5975a947989b837be8e2fde0a6cab4
#
_cell.length_a   1.000
_cell.length_b   1.000
_cell.length_c   1.000
_cell.angle_alpha   90.00
_cell.angle_beta   90.00
_cell.angle_gamma   90.00
#
_symmetry.space_group_name_H-M   'P 1'
#
loop_
_entity.id
_entity.type
_entity.pdbx_description
1 polymer ?
#
loop_
_entity_poly.entity_id
_entity_poly.type
_entity_poly.pdbx_seq_one_letter_code
_entity_poly.pdbx_strand_id
1 'polypeptide(L)'
;AWINDYKEVAANALSECVRRDPVKASLFFCLFNLRFGRNSIAKKWFFEYLKTLDPSKIQQESAILLQAYLNGLFGTDKELEHDVNNVIKGWISELNANPEISRELTGSYQKYIQLLPPVKDCRYGTLEQCCGNYGAIRQAYADVSKYEKLIAVVDELDVELEEQTDANYKGRIDAILTALISNYDQEEFDLKNQQAYFNFVIDNDGRVEAAQQQYQEYQAVQRESFNIGKQMIKWAVYDDLDQTDIHVKKFGLQNTRMWFRGAIENWAQAMQNAQPLDFPLAIDSWK
;
A
#
# COMPACT_ATOMS: atom_id res chain seq x y z
N ALA A 1 -23.60 14.73 25.32
CA ALA A 1 -23.65 16.19 25.48
C ALA A 1 -24.36 16.87 24.28
N TRP A 2 -23.96 16.62 23.04
CA TRP A 2 -24.64 17.20 21.87
C TRP A 2 -26.08 16.76 21.69
N ILE A 3 -26.39 15.50 21.95
CA ILE A 3 -27.78 14.97 21.88
C ILE A 3 -28.70 15.69 22.87
N ASN A 4 -28.15 16.13 24.00
CA ASN A 4 -28.88 16.82 25.07
C ASN A 4 -28.68 18.34 25.03
N ASP A 5 -28.19 18.88 23.91
CA ASP A 5 -27.92 20.32 23.65
C ASP A 5 -26.95 21.01 24.64
N TYR A 6 -26.11 20.24 25.34
CA TYR A 6 -25.03 20.77 26.18
C TYR A 6 -23.81 21.14 25.35
N LYS A 7 -23.89 22.24 24.58
CA LYS A 7 -22.87 22.64 23.57
C LYS A 7 -21.51 22.92 24.17
N GLU A 8 -21.43 23.63 25.28
CA GLU A 8 -20.14 23.95 25.93
C GLU A 8 -19.44 22.69 26.46
N VAL A 9 -20.19 21.79 27.10
CA VAL A 9 -19.65 20.52 27.59
C VAL A 9 -19.16 19.66 26.42
N ALA A 10 -19.91 19.67 25.32
CA ALA A 10 -19.52 18.93 24.10
C ALA A 10 -18.27 19.49 23.47
N ALA A 11 -18.11 20.83 23.40
CA ALA A 11 -16.94 21.49 22.85
C ALA A 11 -15.69 21.21 23.71
N ASN A 12 -15.82 21.32 25.03
CA ASN A 12 -14.74 21.04 25.97
C ASN A 12 -14.30 19.56 25.89
N ALA A 13 -15.24 18.64 25.84
CA ALA A 13 -14.98 17.21 25.71
C ALA A 13 -14.28 16.90 24.37
N LEU A 14 -14.70 17.53 23.28
CA LEU A 14 -14.06 17.39 21.97
C LEU A 14 -12.61 17.90 22.00
N SER A 15 -12.39 19.09 22.55
CA SER A 15 -11.04 19.68 22.68
C SER A 15 -10.11 18.78 23.50
N GLU A 16 -10.62 18.22 24.59
CA GLU A 16 -9.85 17.31 25.43
C GLU A 16 -9.59 15.97 24.73
N CYS A 17 -10.54 15.43 23.97
CA CYS A 17 -10.37 14.22 23.17
C CYS A 17 -9.26 14.40 22.13
N VAL A 18 -9.29 15.51 21.38
CA VAL A 18 -8.25 15.84 20.38
C VAL A 18 -6.89 16.07 21.04
N ARG A 19 -6.86 16.68 22.23
CA ARG A 19 -5.61 16.90 22.97
C ARG A 19 -4.97 15.60 23.44
N ARG A 20 -5.77 14.61 23.86
CA ARG A 20 -5.28 13.31 24.36
C ARG A 20 -4.80 12.40 23.25
N ASP A 21 -5.58 12.26 22.21
CA ASP A 21 -5.26 11.40 21.09
C ASP A 21 -5.80 12.02 19.77
N PRO A 22 -5.01 12.89 19.14
CA PRO A 22 -5.44 13.55 17.91
C PRO A 22 -5.68 12.58 16.74
N VAL A 23 -4.96 11.46 16.71
CA VAL A 23 -5.09 10.45 15.63
C VAL A 23 -6.42 9.74 15.76
N LYS A 24 -6.71 9.15 16.91
CA LYS A 24 -7.99 8.45 17.14
C LYS A 24 -9.18 9.41 17.07
N ALA A 25 -9.06 10.61 17.65
CA ALA A 25 -10.16 11.58 17.63
C ALA A 25 -10.50 12.00 16.22
N SER A 26 -9.51 12.40 15.39
CA SER A 26 -9.76 12.81 14.01
C SER A 26 -10.31 11.68 13.14
N LEU A 27 -9.77 10.47 13.28
CA LEU A 27 -10.28 9.29 12.60
C LEU A 27 -11.74 8.99 13.01
N PHE A 28 -12.03 8.96 14.31
CA PHE A 28 -13.39 8.70 14.81
C PHE A 28 -14.39 9.73 14.26
N PHE A 29 -14.09 11.02 14.38
CA PHE A 29 -15.01 12.06 13.91
C PHE A 29 -15.13 12.11 12.38
N CYS A 30 -14.09 11.76 11.64
CA CYS A 30 -14.17 11.57 10.20
C CYS A 30 -15.18 10.46 9.87
N LEU A 31 -14.99 9.25 10.38
CA LEU A 31 -15.83 8.09 10.10
C LEU A 31 -17.27 8.27 10.59
N PHE A 32 -17.44 8.84 11.80
CA PHE A 32 -18.75 9.14 12.33
C PHE A 32 -19.54 10.10 11.44
N ASN A 33 -18.93 11.19 10.97
CA ASN A 33 -19.60 12.14 10.09
C ASN A 33 -19.87 11.55 8.70
N LEU A 34 -18.98 10.71 8.16
CA LEU A 34 -19.24 9.96 6.93
C LEU A 34 -20.46 9.04 7.08
N ARG A 35 -20.52 8.32 8.18
CA ARG A 35 -21.66 7.40 8.48
C ARG A 35 -23.00 8.12 8.47
N PHE A 36 -23.04 9.37 8.95
CA PHE A 36 -24.26 10.20 9.00
C PHE A 36 -24.44 11.12 7.79
N GLY A 37 -23.66 10.94 6.72
CA GLY A 37 -23.77 11.72 5.49
C GLY A 37 -23.34 13.20 5.64
N ARG A 38 -22.60 13.55 6.70
CA ARG A 38 -22.12 14.92 6.95
C ARG A 38 -20.76 15.15 6.27
N ASN A 39 -20.75 15.01 4.95
CA ASN A 39 -19.50 14.97 4.16
C ASN A 39 -18.61 16.20 4.35
N SER A 40 -19.17 17.41 4.47
CA SER A 40 -18.37 18.64 4.66
C SER A 40 -17.59 18.65 5.98
N ILE A 41 -18.15 18.06 7.04
CA ILE A 41 -17.47 17.95 8.34
C ILE A 41 -16.48 16.79 8.30
N ALA A 42 -16.87 15.66 7.67
CA ALA A 42 -16.01 14.50 7.50
C ALA A 42 -14.72 14.84 6.75
N LYS A 43 -14.80 15.66 5.68
CA LYS A 43 -13.64 16.14 4.91
C LYS A 43 -12.64 16.90 5.78
N LYS A 44 -13.11 17.80 6.65
CA LYS A 44 -12.24 18.53 7.57
C LYS A 44 -11.50 17.59 8.53
N TRP A 45 -12.23 16.64 9.11
CA TRP A 45 -11.63 15.65 10.00
C TRP A 45 -10.69 14.68 9.29
N PHE A 46 -10.99 14.33 8.03
CA PHE A 46 -10.10 13.53 7.19
C PHE A 46 -8.77 14.25 6.94
N PHE A 47 -8.82 15.53 6.60
CA PHE A 47 -7.60 16.32 6.40
C PHE A 47 -6.78 16.46 7.68
N GLU A 48 -7.44 16.77 8.83
CA GLU A 48 -6.76 16.80 10.12
C GLU A 48 -6.14 15.44 10.46
N TYR A 49 -6.84 14.35 10.19
CA TYR A 49 -6.32 12.99 10.38
C TYR A 49 -5.05 12.74 9.56
N LEU A 50 -5.07 13.04 8.27
CA LEU A 50 -3.91 12.83 7.40
C LEU A 50 -2.67 13.58 7.89
N LYS A 51 -2.82 14.79 8.42
CA LYS A 51 -1.72 15.59 8.96
C LYS A 51 -1.07 15.00 10.21
N THR A 52 -1.79 14.15 10.94
CA THR A 52 -1.27 13.51 12.16
C THR A 52 -0.52 12.21 11.90
N LEU A 53 -0.59 11.68 10.68
CA LEU A 53 0.00 10.40 10.34
C LEU A 53 1.51 10.49 10.08
N ASP A 54 2.24 9.48 10.55
CA ASP A 54 3.63 9.24 10.18
C ASP A 54 3.67 8.35 8.91
N PRO A 55 4.18 8.84 7.77
CA PRO A 55 4.18 8.08 6.52
C PRO A 55 5.00 6.80 6.57
N SER A 56 5.91 6.67 7.54
CA SER A 56 6.72 5.45 7.73
C SER A 56 5.98 4.37 8.54
N LYS A 57 4.88 4.72 9.23
CA LYS A 57 4.17 3.85 10.19
C LYS A 57 2.66 3.99 10.09
N ILE A 58 2.12 3.78 8.91
CA ILE A 58 0.67 3.85 8.66
C ILE A 58 -0.01 2.54 9.07
N GLN A 59 -1.22 2.63 9.61
CA GLN A 59 -2.06 1.50 9.96
C GLN A 59 -3.02 1.14 8.81
N GLN A 60 -3.58 -0.06 8.85
CA GLN A 60 -4.48 -0.56 7.80
C GLN A 60 -5.74 0.31 7.65
N GLU A 61 -6.26 0.85 8.74
CA GLU A 61 -7.44 1.73 8.75
C GLU A 61 -7.19 3.00 7.94
N SER A 62 -5.99 3.56 8.04
CA SER A 62 -5.57 4.75 7.27
C SER A 62 -5.54 4.46 5.77
N ALA A 63 -5.02 3.28 5.39
CA ALA A 63 -4.98 2.86 4.00
C ALA A 63 -6.41 2.66 3.43
N ILE A 64 -7.31 2.03 4.19
CA ILE A 64 -8.70 1.83 3.78
C ILE A 64 -9.42 3.18 3.62
N LEU A 65 -9.20 4.12 4.55
CA LEU A 65 -9.81 5.44 4.47
C LEU A 65 -9.30 6.25 3.27
N LEU A 66 -7.99 6.14 2.97
CA LEU A 66 -7.41 6.77 1.79
C LEU A 66 -7.96 6.16 0.49
N GLN A 67 -8.10 4.82 0.42
CA GLN A 67 -8.76 4.16 -0.70
C GLN A 67 -10.22 4.65 -0.87
N ALA A 68 -10.97 4.75 0.23
CA ALA A 68 -12.34 5.24 0.20
C ALA A 68 -12.43 6.69 -0.32
N TYR A 69 -11.46 7.53 0.05
CA TYR A 69 -11.33 8.89 -0.49
C TYR A 69 -11.08 8.87 -2.01
N LEU A 70 -10.12 8.08 -2.47
CA LEU A 70 -9.76 7.97 -3.88
C LEU A 70 -10.91 7.45 -4.75
N ASN A 71 -11.79 6.63 -4.17
CA ASN A 71 -13.00 6.12 -4.84
C ASN A 71 -14.24 7.03 -4.62
N GLY A 72 -14.04 8.30 -4.29
CA GLY A 72 -15.07 9.33 -4.30
C GLY A 72 -16.06 9.29 -3.12
N LEU A 73 -15.80 8.52 -2.04
CA LEU A 73 -16.73 8.43 -0.90
C LEU A 73 -17.02 9.80 -0.25
N PHE A 74 -16.07 10.71 -0.29
CA PHE A 74 -16.22 12.06 0.24
C PHE A 74 -16.92 13.03 -0.73
N GLY A 75 -17.18 12.59 -1.97
CA GLY A 75 -17.63 13.44 -3.07
C GLY A 75 -16.50 14.34 -3.60
N THR A 76 -16.76 14.99 -4.73
CA THR A 76 -15.81 15.89 -5.40
C THR A 76 -15.63 17.18 -4.61
N ASP A 77 -14.36 17.57 -4.37
CA ASP A 77 -14.00 18.81 -3.68
C ASP A 77 -12.55 19.19 -4.05
N LYS A 78 -12.42 20.19 -4.92
CA LYS A 78 -11.09 20.60 -5.43
C LYS A 78 -10.15 21.15 -4.36
N GLU A 79 -10.70 21.78 -3.32
CA GLU A 79 -9.90 22.31 -2.21
C GLU A 79 -9.33 21.14 -1.38
N LEU A 80 -10.18 20.18 -1.01
CA LEU A 80 -9.74 18.96 -0.31
C LEU A 80 -8.74 18.18 -1.16
N GLU A 81 -8.98 18.03 -2.45
CA GLU A 81 -8.06 17.33 -3.36
C GLU A 81 -6.68 18.00 -3.38
N HIS A 82 -6.63 19.33 -3.47
CA HIS A 82 -5.38 20.09 -3.41
C HIS A 82 -4.65 19.86 -2.07
N ASP A 83 -5.37 19.93 -0.97
CA ASP A 83 -4.82 19.79 0.38
C ASP A 83 -4.30 18.37 0.63
N VAL A 84 -5.06 17.34 0.24
CA VAL A 84 -4.63 15.94 0.33
C VAL A 84 -3.39 15.70 -0.52
N ASN A 85 -3.37 16.20 -1.76
CA ASN A 85 -2.22 16.07 -2.64
C ASN A 85 -0.96 16.73 -2.05
N ASN A 86 -1.09 17.85 -1.35
CA ASN A 86 0.04 18.50 -0.68
C ASN A 86 0.57 17.66 0.50
N VAL A 87 -0.31 17.06 1.30
CA VAL A 87 0.10 16.14 2.37
C VAL A 87 0.83 14.93 1.79
N ILE A 88 0.28 14.30 0.75
CA ILE A 88 0.89 13.13 0.11
C ILE A 88 2.26 13.48 -0.49
N LYS A 89 2.39 14.63 -1.17
CA LYS A 89 3.70 15.09 -1.67
C LYS A 89 4.71 15.28 -0.55
N GLY A 90 4.27 15.81 0.60
CA GLY A 90 5.10 15.92 1.80
C GLY A 90 5.59 14.54 2.26
N TRP A 91 4.71 13.57 2.38
CA TRP A 91 5.05 12.19 2.74
C TRP A 91 6.06 11.55 1.79
N ILE A 92 5.82 11.68 0.48
CA ILE A 92 6.72 11.14 -0.54
C ILE A 92 8.10 11.81 -0.46
N SER A 93 8.15 13.13 -0.23
CA SER A 93 9.40 13.86 -0.05
C SER A 93 10.17 13.37 1.18
N GLU A 94 9.48 13.16 2.29
CA GLU A 94 10.06 12.65 3.55
C GLU A 94 10.63 11.24 3.37
N LEU A 95 9.84 10.33 2.78
CA LEU A 95 10.28 8.95 2.50
C LEU A 95 11.49 8.92 1.55
N ASN A 96 11.50 9.79 0.55
CA ASN A 96 12.60 9.87 -0.41
C ASN A 96 13.86 10.51 0.19
N ALA A 97 13.73 11.39 1.17
CA ALA A 97 14.88 11.99 1.87
C ALA A 97 15.64 10.96 2.72
N ASN A 98 15.02 9.84 3.09
CA ASN A 98 15.68 8.74 3.78
C ASN A 98 16.25 7.74 2.74
N PRO A 99 17.61 7.64 2.59
CA PRO A 99 18.21 6.79 1.58
C PRO A 99 17.92 5.29 1.75
N GLU A 100 17.72 4.82 2.97
CA GLU A 100 17.42 3.42 3.26
C GLU A 100 16.00 3.08 2.79
N ILE A 101 15.03 3.92 3.15
CA ILE A 101 13.63 3.76 2.73
C ILE A 101 13.53 3.87 1.20
N SER A 102 14.16 4.89 0.60
CA SER A 102 14.14 5.07 -0.85
C SER A 102 14.72 3.87 -1.60
N ARG A 103 15.82 3.28 -1.09
CA ARG A 103 16.41 2.04 -1.64
C ARG A 103 15.47 0.86 -1.49
N GLU A 104 14.83 0.72 -0.34
CA GLU A 104 13.86 -0.35 -0.08
C GLU A 104 12.65 -0.29 -1.01
N LEU A 105 12.11 0.92 -1.23
CA LEU A 105 10.98 1.15 -2.13
C LEU A 105 11.36 0.88 -3.60
N THR A 106 12.54 1.34 -4.03
CA THR A 106 13.08 0.97 -5.35
C THR A 106 13.27 -0.54 -5.47
N GLY A 107 13.79 -1.18 -4.43
CA GLY A 107 13.93 -2.64 -4.37
C GLY A 107 12.61 -3.41 -4.45
N SER A 108 11.52 -2.84 -3.94
CA SER A 108 10.18 -3.43 -4.07
C SER A 108 9.72 -3.49 -5.52
N TYR A 109 9.95 -2.43 -6.29
CA TYR A 109 9.70 -2.43 -7.73
C TYR A 109 10.65 -3.36 -8.50
N GLN A 110 11.92 -3.45 -8.11
CA GLN A 110 12.86 -4.40 -8.72
C GLN A 110 12.39 -5.85 -8.55
N LYS A 111 11.91 -6.20 -7.36
CA LYS A 111 11.30 -7.52 -7.10
C LYS A 111 10.09 -7.76 -7.99
N TYR A 112 9.22 -6.77 -8.13
CA TYR A 112 8.08 -6.88 -9.03
C TYR A 112 8.52 -7.14 -10.48
N ILE A 113 9.49 -6.37 -11.02
CA ILE A 113 10.03 -6.55 -12.37
C ILE A 113 10.64 -7.95 -12.55
N GLN A 114 11.35 -8.46 -11.54
CA GLN A 114 11.93 -9.82 -11.59
C GLN A 114 10.86 -10.90 -11.68
N LEU A 115 9.74 -10.73 -10.94
CA LEU A 115 8.63 -11.69 -10.91
C LEU A 115 7.74 -11.64 -12.16
N LEU A 116 7.82 -10.58 -12.98
CA LEU A 116 7.06 -10.52 -14.23
C LEU A 116 7.43 -11.69 -15.14
N PRO A 117 6.44 -12.45 -15.65
CA PRO A 117 6.71 -13.46 -16.65
C PRO A 117 7.12 -12.78 -17.96
N PRO A 118 8.03 -13.39 -18.74
CA PRO A 118 8.41 -12.89 -20.05
C PRO A 118 7.20 -12.85 -20.99
N VAL A 119 7.16 -11.87 -21.88
CA VAL A 119 6.13 -11.76 -22.91
C VAL A 119 6.46 -12.66 -24.10
N LYS A 120 7.74 -12.78 -24.41
CA LYS A 120 8.25 -13.58 -25.53
C LYS A 120 9.29 -14.59 -25.02
N ASP A 121 9.02 -15.86 -25.28
CA ASP A 121 9.95 -16.95 -25.07
C ASP A 121 10.03 -17.73 -26.39
N CYS A 122 10.81 -17.20 -27.35
CA CYS A 122 10.95 -17.80 -28.65
C CYS A 122 12.00 -18.92 -28.61
N ARG A 123 11.61 -20.10 -29.05
CA ARG A 123 12.49 -21.25 -29.20
C ARG A 123 12.84 -21.49 -30.65
N TYR A 124 14.12 -21.36 -30.96
CA TYR A 124 14.65 -21.59 -32.31
C TYR A 124 15.50 -22.85 -32.31
N GLY A 125 14.90 -23.98 -32.71
CA GLY A 125 15.53 -25.31 -32.64
C GLY A 125 16.85 -25.42 -33.41
N THR A 126 16.99 -24.74 -34.56
CA THR A 126 18.23 -24.71 -35.32
C THR A 126 19.35 -23.96 -34.55
N LEU A 127 19.04 -22.84 -33.93
CA LEU A 127 20.02 -22.10 -33.13
C LEU A 127 20.40 -22.87 -31.84
N GLU A 128 19.46 -23.60 -31.25
CA GLU A 128 19.69 -24.44 -30.08
C GLU A 128 20.73 -25.54 -30.38
N GLN A 129 20.74 -26.05 -31.61
CA GLN A 129 21.68 -27.08 -32.01
C GLN A 129 23.06 -26.56 -32.37
N CYS A 130 23.17 -25.36 -32.91
CA CYS A 130 24.43 -24.85 -33.43
C CYS A 130 25.05 -23.71 -32.58
N CYS A 131 24.36 -23.16 -31.60
CA CYS A 131 24.85 -22.07 -30.77
C CYS A 131 25.17 -22.54 -29.36
N GLY A 132 26.43 -22.53 -28.97
CA GLY A 132 26.90 -23.06 -27.68
C GLY A 132 26.37 -22.31 -26.45
N ASN A 133 26.01 -21.03 -26.58
CA ASN A 133 25.44 -20.22 -25.53
C ASN A 133 23.98 -19.86 -25.74
N TYR A 134 23.25 -20.66 -26.54
CA TYR A 134 21.84 -20.41 -26.89
C TYR A 134 20.94 -20.22 -25.66
N GLY A 135 21.15 -20.99 -24.59
CA GLY A 135 20.37 -20.85 -23.36
C GLY A 135 20.47 -19.46 -22.74
N ALA A 136 21.67 -18.86 -22.71
CA ALA A 136 21.90 -17.52 -22.20
C ALA A 136 21.25 -16.46 -23.09
N ILE A 137 21.32 -16.63 -24.42
CA ILE A 137 20.69 -15.73 -25.38
C ILE A 137 19.17 -15.75 -25.23
N ARG A 138 18.59 -16.96 -25.15
CA ARG A 138 17.14 -17.14 -24.96
C ARG A 138 16.66 -16.50 -23.67
N GLN A 139 17.41 -16.71 -22.57
CA GLN A 139 17.06 -16.10 -21.27
C GLN A 139 17.15 -14.57 -21.34
N ALA A 140 18.22 -14.02 -21.91
CA ALA A 140 18.37 -12.58 -22.08
C ALA A 140 17.23 -11.97 -22.92
N TYR A 141 16.84 -12.64 -24.01
CA TYR A 141 15.71 -12.21 -24.83
C TYR A 141 14.36 -12.27 -24.07
N ALA A 142 14.13 -13.34 -23.33
CA ALA A 142 12.94 -13.49 -22.51
C ALA A 142 12.87 -12.41 -21.44
N ASP A 143 13.97 -12.12 -20.76
CA ASP A 143 14.05 -11.09 -19.73
C ASP A 143 13.84 -9.69 -20.32
N VAL A 144 14.46 -9.38 -21.44
CA VAL A 144 14.26 -8.09 -22.12
C VAL A 144 12.80 -7.93 -22.55
N SER A 145 12.12 -8.99 -22.98
CA SER A 145 10.72 -8.91 -23.42
C SER A 145 9.73 -8.44 -22.34
N LYS A 146 10.13 -8.46 -21.06
CA LYS A 146 9.33 -7.93 -19.94
C LYS A 146 9.02 -6.43 -20.07
N TYR A 147 9.81 -5.68 -20.89
CA TYR A 147 9.58 -4.26 -21.10
C TYR A 147 8.17 -3.96 -21.64
N GLU A 148 7.59 -4.87 -22.43
CA GLU A 148 6.24 -4.70 -22.96
C GLU A 148 5.19 -4.64 -21.83
N LYS A 149 5.38 -5.41 -20.76
CA LYS A 149 4.51 -5.35 -19.56
C LYS A 149 4.73 -4.08 -18.76
N LEU A 150 5.98 -3.60 -18.67
CA LEU A 150 6.28 -2.35 -17.98
C LEU A 150 5.66 -1.15 -18.70
N ILE A 151 5.62 -1.16 -20.03
CA ILE A 151 4.92 -0.15 -20.82
C ILE A 151 3.43 -0.21 -20.53
N ALA A 152 2.82 -1.40 -20.54
CA ALA A 152 1.39 -1.57 -20.27
C ALA A 152 0.98 -0.99 -18.91
N VAL A 153 1.81 -1.17 -17.86
CA VAL A 153 1.59 -0.57 -16.54
C VAL A 153 1.56 0.96 -16.60
N VAL A 154 2.39 1.58 -17.47
CA VAL A 154 2.41 3.05 -17.64
C VAL A 154 1.21 3.52 -18.47
N ASP A 155 0.85 2.78 -19.52
CA ASP A 155 -0.27 3.12 -20.40
C ASP A 155 -1.62 3.11 -19.67
N GLU A 156 -1.77 2.25 -18.66
CA GLU A 156 -2.96 2.23 -17.79
C GLU A 156 -3.16 3.57 -17.04
N LEU A 157 -2.14 4.42 -16.90
CA LEU A 157 -2.27 5.75 -16.30
C LEU A 157 -3.05 6.74 -17.18
N ASP A 158 -3.00 6.57 -18.51
CA ASP A 158 -3.58 7.51 -19.46
C ASP A 158 -5.09 7.26 -19.73
N VAL A 159 -5.64 6.18 -19.15
CA VAL A 159 -7.08 5.89 -19.29
C VAL A 159 -7.89 6.89 -18.47
N GLU A 160 -8.82 7.60 -19.10
CA GLU A 160 -9.82 8.42 -18.40
C GLU A 160 -10.81 7.49 -17.65
N LEU A 161 -11.05 7.80 -16.38
CA LEU A 161 -11.90 6.99 -15.52
C LEU A 161 -13.21 7.74 -15.22
N GLU A 162 -14.32 7.00 -15.29
CA GLU A 162 -15.60 7.47 -14.79
C GLU A 162 -15.63 7.42 -13.25
N GLU A 163 -16.28 8.40 -12.61
CA GLU A 163 -16.48 8.42 -11.17
C GLU A 163 -17.39 7.27 -10.75
N GLN A 164 -16.85 6.27 -10.08
CA GLN A 164 -17.63 5.18 -9.49
C GLN A 164 -17.54 5.27 -7.97
N THR A 165 -18.70 5.32 -7.32
CA THR A 165 -18.80 5.24 -5.86
C THR A 165 -19.10 3.80 -5.47
N ASP A 166 -18.17 3.12 -4.84
CA ASP A 166 -18.36 1.73 -4.42
C ASP A 166 -19.13 1.64 -3.09
N ALA A 167 -20.24 0.90 -3.11
CA ALA A 167 -21.05 0.61 -1.91
C ALA A 167 -20.29 -0.22 -0.86
N ASN A 168 -19.25 -0.94 -1.28
CA ASN A 168 -18.44 -1.81 -0.41
C ASN A 168 -17.65 -1.02 0.66
N TYR A 169 -17.24 0.21 0.37
CA TYR A 169 -16.51 1.04 1.35
C TYR A 169 -17.35 1.40 2.58
N LYS A 170 -18.68 1.49 2.47
CA LYS A 170 -19.53 1.76 3.63
C LYS A 170 -19.44 0.67 4.69
N GLY A 171 -19.47 -0.60 4.28
CA GLY A 171 -19.30 -1.72 5.20
C GLY A 171 -17.91 -1.76 5.85
N ARG A 172 -16.87 -1.46 5.08
CA ARG A 172 -15.49 -1.37 5.59
C ARG A 172 -15.32 -0.23 6.60
N ILE A 173 -15.92 0.93 6.35
CA ILE A 173 -15.92 2.07 7.27
C ILE A 173 -16.67 1.76 8.55
N ASP A 174 -17.85 1.10 8.47
CA ASP A 174 -18.59 0.67 9.64
C ASP A 174 -17.79 -0.33 10.49
N ALA A 175 -17.04 -1.23 9.85
CA ALA A 175 -16.15 -2.17 10.55
C ALA A 175 -15.01 -1.42 11.29
N ILE A 176 -14.35 -0.44 10.64
CA ILE A 176 -13.32 0.38 11.27
C ILE A 176 -13.91 1.17 12.45
N LEU A 177 -15.05 1.81 12.25
CA LEU A 177 -15.70 2.60 13.31
C LEU A 177 -16.05 1.72 14.50
N THR A 178 -16.56 0.50 14.27
CA THR A 178 -16.84 -0.47 15.32
C THR A 178 -15.55 -0.89 16.04
N ALA A 179 -14.49 -1.16 15.31
CA ALA A 179 -13.19 -1.50 15.89
C ALA A 179 -12.64 -0.36 16.75
N LEU A 180 -12.72 0.90 16.28
CA LEU A 180 -12.29 2.07 17.05
C LEU A 180 -13.06 2.28 18.34
N ILE A 181 -14.38 2.05 18.33
CA ILE A 181 -15.23 2.14 19.52
C ILE A 181 -14.91 1.02 20.51
N SER A 182 -14.51 -0.14 19.97
CA SER A 182 -14.18 -1.32 20.76
C SER A 182 -12.71 -1.34 21.21
N ASN A 183 -11.86 -0.47 20.67
CA ASN A 183 -10.45 -0.38 21.04
C ASN A 183 -10.30 0.32 22.40
N TYR A 184 -9.54 -0.34 23.23
CA TYR A 184 -9.26 0.05 24.60
C TYR A 184 -8.24 1.23 24.64
N ASP A 185 -8.28 2.01 25.73
CA ASP A 185 -7.22 2.95 26.02
C ASP A 185 -5.90 2.22 26.39
N GLN A 186 -4.82 2.98 26.64
CA GLN A 186 -3.51 2.35 26.88
C GLN A 186 -3.50 1.48 28.15
N GLU A 187 -4.25 1.87 29.18
CA GLU A 187 -4.33 1.11 30.44
C GLU A 187 -5.16 -0.17 30.24
N GLU A 188 -6.28 -0.05 29.56
CA GLU A 188 -7.11 -1.21 29.19
C GLU A 188 -6.41 -2.13 28.19
N PHE A 189 -5.61 -1.58 27.26
CA PHE A 189 -4.84 -2.33 26.29
C PHE A 189 -3.86 -3.30 26.96
N ASP A 190 -3.14 -2.86 27.99
CA ASP A 190 -2.20 -3.71 28.71
C ASP A 190 -2.92 -4.86 29.44
N LEU A 191 -4.08 -4.58 30.04
CA LEU A 191 -4.91 -5.61 30.66
C LEU A 191 -5.48 -6.59 29.64
N LYS A 192 -5.89 -6.11 28.49
CA LYS A 192 -6.39 -6.96 27.40
C LYS A 192 -5.31 -7.83 26.78
N ASN A 193 -4.10 -7.30 26.63
CA ASN A 193 -2.94 -8.09 26.18
C ASN A 193 -2.62 -9.21 27.20
N GLN A 194 -2.69 -8.92 28.49
CA GLN A 194 -2.55 -9.96 29.51
C GLN A 194 -3.68 -10.97 29.45
N GLN A 195 -4.91 -10.53 29.28
CA GLN A 195 -6.07 -11.43 29.12
C GLN A 195 -5.90 -12.31 27.88
N ALA A 196 -5.49 -11.75 26.73
CA ALA A 196 -5.23 -12.50 25.51
C ALA A 196 -4.14 -13.58 25.73
N TYR A 197 -3.04 -13.19 26.38
CA TYR A 197 -2.00 -14.15 26.73
C TYR A 197 -2.51 -15.31 27.59
N PHE A 198 -3.27 -15.01 28.63
CA PHE A 198 -3.85 -16.06 29.49
C PHE A 198 -4.85 -16.94 28.74
N ASN A 199 -5.62 -16.37 27.81
CA ASN A 199 -6.51 -17.19 26.95
C ASN A 199 -5.68 -18.18 26.11
N PHE A 200 -4.57 -17.74 25.49
CA PHE A 200 -3.68 -18.66 24.78
C PHE A 200 -3.07 -19.75 25.69
N VAL A 201 -2.77 -19.43 26.96
CA VAL A 201 -2.30 -20.43 27.92
C VAL A 201 -3.40 -21.47 28.21
N ILE A 202 -4.64 -21.02 28.38
CA ILE A 202 -5.81 -21.88 28.61
C ILE A 202 -6.05 -22.78 27.37
N ASP A 203 -6.08 -22.19 26.18
CA ASP A 203 -6.34 -22.89 24.90
C ASP A 203 -5.24 -23.92 24.57
N ASN A 204 -4.05 -23.74 25.13
CA ASN A 204 -2.94 -24.68 24.99
C ASN A 204 -2.78 -25.64 26.21
N ASP A 205 -3.81 -25.81 27.03
CA ASP A 205 -3.78 -26.70 28.21
C ASP A 205 -2.59 -26.42 29.15
N GLY A 206 -2.24 -25.14 29.36
CA GLY A 206 -1.15 -24.72 30.23
C GLY A 206 0.26 -24.85 29.62
N ARG A 207 0.42 -25.18 28.35
CA ARG A 207 1.70 -25.22 27.65
C ARG A 207 2.17 -23.80 27.32
N VAL A 208 2.97 -23.23 28.23
CA VAL A 208 3.40 -21.82 28.21
C VAL A 208 4.17 -21.47 26.94
N GLU A 209 5.05 -22.37 26.45
CA GLU A 209 5.87 -22.11 25.26
C GLU A 209 5.02 -21.98 23.98
N ALA A 210 4.04 -22.88 23.80
CA ALA A 210 3.14 -22.84 22.66
C ALA A 210 2.22 -21.60 22.73
N ALA A 211 1.73 -21.25 23.92
CA ALA A 211 0.93 -20.06 24.16
C ALA A 211 1.72 -18.77 23.85
N GLN A 212 2.99 -18.73 24.24
CA GLN A 212 3.87 -17.59 24.01
C GLN A 212 4.17 -17.36 22.52
N GLN A 213 4.36 -18.45 21.76
CA GLN A 213 4.53 -18.36 20.30
C GLN A 213 3.26 -17.81 19.63
N GLN A 214 2.09 -18.36 19.94
CA GLN A 214 0.81 -17.88 19.39
C GLN A 214 0.51 -16.43 19.80
N TYR A 215 0.85 -16.05 21.03
CA TYR A 215 0.70 -14.68 21.49
C TYR A 215 1.64 -13.71 20.76
N GLN A 216 2.88 -14.11 20.45
CA GLN A 216 3.81 -13.31 19.64
C GLN A 216 3.29 -13.12 18.21
N GLU A 217 2.77 -14.18 17.58
CA GLU A 217 2.12 -14.11 16.26
C GLU A 217 0.90 -13.17 16.28
N TYR A 218 0.04 -13.29 17.29
CA TYR A 218 -1.10 -12.41 17.51
C TYR A 218 -0.67 -10.94 17.66
N GLN A 219 0.36 -10.66 18.47
CA GLN A 219 0.89 -9.30 18.63
C GLN A 219 1.52 -8.76 17.32
N ALA A 220 2.19 -9.60 16.55
CA ALA A 220 2.77 -9.19 15.26
C ALA A 220 1.68 -8.72 14.30
N VAL A 221 0.57 -9.48 14.19
CA VAL A 221 -0.58 -9.12 13.35
C VAL A 221 -1.25 -7.81 13.81
N GLN A 222 -1.37 -7.59 15.13
CA GLN A 222 -1.99 -6.36 15.66
C GLN A 222 -1.14 -5.10 15.49
N ARG A 223 0.19 -5.26 15.34
CA ARG A 223 1.14 -4.14 15.24
C ARG A 223 1.64 -3.90 13.81
N GLU A 224 1.04 -4.49 12.80
CA GLU A 224 1.43 -4.23 11.42
C GLU A 224 1.18 -2.76 11.04
N SER A 225 2.17 -1.94 11.38
CA SER A 225 2.33 -0.65 10.73
C SER A 225 3.23 -0.83 9.51
N PHE A 226 2.86 -0.21 8.42
CA PHE A 226 3.61 -0.28 7.17
C PHE A 226 3.91 1.12 6.63
N ASN A 227 4.96 1.19 5.82
CA ASN A 227 5.32 2.40 5.12
C ASN A 227 4.30 2.66 4.01
N ILE A 228 3.75 3.89 3.92
CA ILE A 228 2.76 4.25 2.89
C ILE A 228 3.30 4.08 1.47
N GLY A 229 4.60 4.30 1.26
CA GLY A 229 5.23 4.07 -0.05
C GLY A 229 5.13 2.61 -0.48
N LYS A 230 5.34 1.65 0.42
CA LYS A 230 5.15 0.21 0.13
C LYS A 230 3.69 -0.08 -0.20
N GLN A 231 2.76 0.50 0.54
CA GLN A 231 1.34 0.31 0.27
C GLN A 231 0.92 0.89 -1.09
N MET A 232 1.43 2.08 -1.43
CA MET A 232 1.20 2.69 -2.75
C MET A 232 1.79 1.84 -3.87
N ILE A 233 2.98 1.24 -3.68
CA ILE A 233 3.59 0.31 -4.64
C ILE A 233 2.71 -0.94 -4.77
N LYS A 234 2.21 -1.48 -3.65
CA LYS A 234 1.29 -2.61 -3.68
C LYS A 234 0.05 -2.28 -4.50
N TRP A 235 -0.56 -1.13 -4.29
CA TRP A 235 -1.70 -0.68 -5.09
C TRP A 235 -1.37 -0.51 -6.57
N ALA A 236 -0.15 -0.04 -6.89
CA ALA A 236 0.25 0.26 -8.25
C ALA A 236 0.42 -0.97 -9.14
N VAL A 237 0.94 -2.09 -8.59
CA VAL A 237 1.46 -3.18 -9.42
C VAL A 237 0.97 -4.58 -9.06
N TYR A 238 0.24 -4.76 -7.95
CA TYR A 238 -0.32 -6.06 -7.58
C TYR A 238 -1.82 -6.11 -7.84
N ASP A 239 -2.28 -7.14 -8.53
CA ASP A 239 -3.68 -7.32 -8.98
C ASP A 239 -4.63 -7.83 -7.88
N ASP A 240 -4.27 -7.70 -6.60
CA ASP A 240 -5.12 -8.08 -5.46
C ASP A 240 -6.32 -7.15 -5.26
N LEU A 241 -6.41 -6.08 -6.07
CA LEU A 241 -7.49 -5.10 -6.01
C LEU A 241 -8.59 -5.45 -7.00
N ASP A 242 -9.84 -5.34 -6.56
CA ASP A 242 -11.01 -5.42 -7.44
C ASP A 242 -10.91 -4.37 -8.57
N GLN A 243 -11.55 -4.63 -9.70
CA GLN A 243 -11.52 -3.73 -10.88
C GLN A 243 -11.99 -2.30 -10.56
N THR A 244 -12.76 -2.13 -9.49
CA THR A 244 -13.22 -0.83 -8.98
C THR A 244 -12.11 0.05 -8.40
N ASP A 245 -10.95 -0.51 -8.11
CA ASP A 245 -9.83 0.18 -7.45
C ASP A 245 -8.79 0.78 -8.43
N ILE A 246 -9.17 0.99 -9.69
CA ILE A 246 -8.28 1.58 -10.70
C ILE A 246 -7.80 3.01 -10.33
N HIS A 247 -8.63 3.79 -9.60
CA HIS A 247 -8.23 5.11 -9.07
C HIS A 247 -7.08 4.98 -8.06
N VAL A 248 -7.15 3.95 -7.22
CA VAL A 248 -6.13 3.63 -6.22
C VAL A 248 -4.83 3.19 -6.89
N LYS A 249 -4.93 2.35 -7.94
CA LYS A 249 -3.80 1.93 -8.76
C LYS A 249 -3.08 3.12 -9.39
N LYS A 250 -3.84 4.01 -10.06
CA LYS A 250 -3.30 5.25 -10.64
C LYS A 250 -2.63 6.14 -9.60
N PHE A 251 -3.30 6.38 -8.49
CA PHE A 251 -2.75 7.17 -7.40
C PHE A 251 -1.43 6.58 -6.87
N GLY A 252 -1.40 5.27 -6.65
CA GLY A 252 -0.20 4.56 -6.22
C GLY A 252 0.97 4.79 -7.19
N LEU A 253 0.75 4.54 -8.48
CA LEU A 253 1.80 4.65 -9.49
C LEU A 253 2.27 6.10 -9.71
N GLN A 254 1.36 7.07 -9.73
CA GLN A 254 1.71 8.49 -9.89
C GLN A 254 2.61 9.00 -8.75
N ASN A 255 2.30 8.63 -7.50
CA ASN A 255 3.04 9.08 -6.34
C ASN A 255 4.36 8.32 -6.11
N THR A 256 4.50 7.10 -6.64
CA THR A 256 5.72 6.28 -6.51
C THR A 256 6.56 6.22 -7.78
N ARG A 257 6.21 7.02 -8.79
CA ARG A 257 6.85 7.05 -10.12
C ARG A 257 8.38 7.16 -10.08
N MET A 258 8.94 7.90 -9.12
CA MET A 258 10.38 8.09 -8.99
C MET A 258 11.09 6.77 -8.67
N TRP A 259 10.55 5.96 -7.75
CA TRP A 259 11.12 4.66 -7.39
C TRP A 259 10.92 3.62 -8.49
N PHE A 260 9.77 3.67 -9.18
CA PHE A 260 9.51 2.84 -10.35
C PHE A 260 10.52 3.11 -11.46
N ARG A 261 10.77 4.39 -11.78
CA ARG A 261 11.78 4.79 -12.76
C ARG A 261 13.17 4.31 -12.37
N GLY A 262 13.59 4.52 -11.12
CA GLY A 262 14.88 4.04 -10.63
C GLY A 262 15.02 2.52 -10.72
N ALA A 263 13.94 1.76 -10.48
CA ALA A 263 13.94 0.31 -10.62
C ALA A 263 14.09 -0.13 -12.10
N ILE A 264 13.41 0.56 -13.03
CA ILE A 264 13.56 0.31 -14.48
C ILE A 264 14.99 0.63 -14.95
N GLU A 265 15.55 1.75 -14.53
CA GLU A 265 16.92 2.14 -14.89
C GLU A 265 17.94 1.08 -14.41
N ASN A 266 17.80 0.62 -13.16
CA ASN A 266 18.63 -0.44 -12.60
C ASN A 266 18.46 -1.77 -13.36
N TRP A 267 17.22 -2.13 -13.69
CA TRP A 267 16.94 -3.34 -14.46
C TRP A 267 17.51 -3.25 -15.87
N ALA A 268 17.35 -2.12 -16.58
CA ALA A 268 17.89 -1.91 -17.91
C ALA A 268 19.42 -2.03 -17.93
N GLN A 269 20.09 -1.44 -16.93
CA GLN A 269 21.55 -1.56 -16.76
C GLN A 269 21.97 -3.03 -16.54
N ALA A 270 21.23 -3.76 -15.70
CA ALA A 270 21.50 -5.18 -15.47
C ALA A 270 21.32 -5.99 -16.76
N MET A 271 20.30 -5.71 -17.55
CA MET A 271 20.05 -6.37 -18.83
C MET A 271 21.16 -6.09 -19.86
N GLN A 272 21.63 -4.84 -19.94
CA GLN A 272 22.76 -4.50 -20.80
C GLN A 272 24.03 -5.26 -20.42
N ASN A 273 24.31 -5.38 -19.12
CA ASN A 273 25.50 -6.08 -18.64
C ASN A 273 25.39 -7.62 -18.79
N ALA A 274 24.18 -8.16 -18.83
CA ALA A 274 23.93 -9.61 -18.96
C ALA A 274 23.88 -10.09 -20.40
N GLN A 275 23.86 -9.18 -21.41
CA GLN A 275 23.82 -9.57 -22.81
C GLN A 275 25.10 -10.28 -23.24
N PRO A 276 25.01 -11.47 -23.85
CA PRO A 276 26.18 -12.12 -24.43
C PRO A 276 26.75 -11.28 -25.57
N LEU A 277 28.06 -10.98 -25.50
CA LEU A 277 28.75 -10.21 -26.54
C LEU A 277 29.09 -11.06 -27.75
N ASP A 278 29.21 -12.39 -27.58
CA ASP A 278 29.61 -13.35 -28.60
C ASP A 278 28.54 -14.40 -28.82
N PHE A 279 28.38 -14.78 -30.08
CA PHE A 279 27.43 -15.80 -30.53
C PHE A 279 28.21 -16.93 -31.24
N PRO A 280 28.84 -17.86 -30.51
CA PRO A 280 29.62 -18.94 -31.10
C PRO A 280 28.68 -19.90 -31.83
N LEU A 281 28.76 -19.93 -33.16
CA LEU A 281 28.01 -20.82 -34.03
C LEU A 281 28.90 -21.98 -34.53
N ALA A 282 28.49 -23.20 -34.29
CA ALA A 282 29.11 -24.38 -34.87
C ALA A 282 28.18 -24.97 -35.99
N ILE A 283 28.55 -24.74 -37.23
CA ILE A 283 27.83 -25.27 -38.39
C ILE A 283 28.67 -26.40 -38.97
N ASP A 284 28.11 -27.62 -39.10
CA ASP A 284 28.85 -28.84 -39.43
C ASP A 284 29.68 -28.79 -40.73
N SER A 285 29.41 -27.86 -41.61
CA SER A 285 30.13 -27.67 -42.87
C SER A 285 31.24 -26.59 -42.82
N TRP A 286 31.40 -25.90 -41.71
CA TRP A 286 32.39 -24.81 -41.52
C TRP A 286 33.18 -25.10 -40.24
N LYS A 287 34.28 -25.86 -40.40
CA LYS A 287 35.33 -25.95 -39.38
C LYS A 287 36.40 -24.93 -39.67
#